data_045ee2624b5c9e3d01b4a0f571ca4986
#
_entry.id   045ee2624b5c9e3d01b4a0f571ca4986
#
_cell.length_a   1.000
_cell.length_b   1.000
_cell.length_c   1.000
_cell.angle_alpha   90.00
_cell.angle_beta   90.00
_cell.angle_gamma   90.00
#
_symmetry.space_group_name_H-M   'P 1'
#
loop_
_entity.id
_entity.type
_entity.pdbx_description
1 polymer ?
#
loop_
_entity_poly.entity_id
_entity_poly.type
_entity_poly.pdbx_seq_one_letter_code
_entity_poly.pdbx_strand_id
1 'polypeptide(L)'
;MHEDDVNEWLRFANMDLDTANHLFNTMYPKPYEIICYHCQQSAEKFLKALYVQNQKEVSKIHDLVVLAKSLSDHYSSISDILRECAILTPTGVRIRYPQEMPLEEEDVKLALSYAEKIKNRVMCLIK
;
A
#
# COMPACT_ATOMS: atom_id res chain seq x y z
N MET A 1 9.91 -11.14 19.19
CA MET A 1 8.46 -10.89 19.15
C MET A 1 8.12 -9.80 18.16
N HIS A 2 8.55 -8.55 18.42
CA HIS A 2 8.27 -7.46 17.46
C HIS A 2 8.88 -7.72 16.10
N GLU A 3 10.07 -8.30 16.08
CA GLU A 3 10.78 -8.59 14.85
C GLU A 3 10.00 -9.57 13.98
N ASP A 4 9.43 -10.61 14.60
CA ASP A 4 8.63 -11.60 13.86
C ASP A 4 7.35 -10.96 13.31
N ASP A 5 6.73 -10.10 14.10
CA ASP A 5 5.51 -9.40 13.66
C ASP A 5 5.82 -8.47 12.49
N VAL A 6 6.95 -7.75 12.54
CA VAL A 6 7.38 -6.89 11.43
C VAL A 6 7.54 -7.74 10.17
N ASN A 7 8.24 -8.86 10.27
CA ASN A 7 8.49 -9.74 9.13
C ASN A 7 7.19 -10.30 8.54
N GLU A 8 6.22 -10.64 9.39
CA GLU A 8 4.92 -11.12 8.91
C GLU A 8 4.16 -10.03 8.15
N TRP A 9 4.15 -8.80 8.66
CA TRP A 9 3.51 -7.71 7.95
C TRP A 9 4.17 -7.47 6.59
N LEU A 10 5.52 -7.50 6.56
CA LEU A 10 6.27 -7.34 5.30
C LEU A 10 5.98 -8.47 4.33
N ARG A 11 5.86 -9.70 4.83
CA ARG A 11 5.56 -10.86 3.99
C ARG A 11 4.20 -10.69 3.30
N PHE A 12 3.17 -10.33 4.06
CA PHE A 12 1.84 -10.12 3.50
C PHE A 12 1.80 -8.92 2.56
N ALA A 13 2.53 -7.85 2.92
CA ALA A 13 2.61 -6.67 2.05
C ALA A 13 3.21 -7.03 0.69
N ASN A 14 4.29 -7.82 0.70
CA ASN A 14 4.94 -8.26 -0.53
C ASN A 14 4.04 -9.21 -1.33
N MET A 15 3.29 -10.08 -0.65
CA MET A 15 2.36 -10.97 -1.33
C MET A 15 1.28 -10.19 -2.07
N ASP A 16 0.74 -9.14 -1.47
CA ASP A 16 -0.23 -8.30 -2.16
C ASP A 16 0.35 -7.63 -3.39
N LEU A 17 1.57 -7.10 -3.29
CA LEU A 17 2.20 -6.44 -4.42
C LEU A 17 2.55 -7.43 -5.53
N ASP A 18 3.07 -8.59 -5.17
CA ASP A 18 3.37 -9.64 -6.14
C ASP A 18 2.10 -10.11 -6.84
N THR A 19 1.00 -10.24 -6.09
CA THR A 19 -0.29 -10.61 -6.67
C THR A 19 -0.76 -9.56 -7.66
N ALA A 20 -0.65 -8.27 -7.29
CA ALA A 20 -1.04 -7.19 -8.19
C ALA A 20 -0.24 -7.24 -9.50
N ASN A 21 1.07 -7.40 -9.40
CA ASN A 21 1.93 -7.47 -10.58
C ASN A 21 1.61 -8.71 -11.44
N HIS A 22 1.38 -9.84 -10.79
CA HIS A 22 1.05 -11.08 -11.50
C HIS A 22 -0.26 -10.94 -12.28
N LEU A 23 -1.28 -10.39 -11.65
CA LEU A 23 -2.57 -10.19 -12.31
C LEU A 23 -2.44 -9.21 -13.47
N PHE A 24 -1.67 -8.16 -13.30
CA PHE A 24 -1.46 -7.18 -14.36
C PHE A 24 -0.78 -7.80 -15.58
N ASN A 25 0.18 -8.67 -15.35
CA ASN A 25 1.01 -9.25 -16.41
C ASN A 25 0.40 -10.47 -17.09
N THR A 26 -0.49 -11.20 -16.40
CA THR A 26 -0.90 -12.52 -16.89
C THR A 26 -2.39 -12.69 -17.09
N MET A 27 -3.24 -11.88 -16.48
CA MET A 27 -4.69 -12.07 -16.56
C MET A 27 -5.31 -11.14 -17.61
N TYR A 28 -6.14 -11.71 -18.47
CA TYR A 28 -6.87 -10.95 -19.49
C TYR A 28 -8.34 -11.37 -19.51
N PRO A 29 -9.27 -10.40 -19.52
CA PRO A 29 -9.00 -8.96 -19.40
C PRO A 29 -8.40 -8.64 -18.04
N LYS A 30 -7.59 -7.56 -17.99
CA LYS A 30 -6.93 -7.18 -16.73
C LYS A 30 -7.97 -6.75 -15.70
N PRO A 31 -7.94 -7.33 -14.49
CA PRO A 31 -8.89 -6.98 -13.44
C PRO A 31 -8.43 -5.72 -12.70
N TYR A 32 -8.65 -4.57 -13.30
CA TYR A 32 -8.11 -3.29 -12.82
C TYR A 32 -8.44 -3.01 -11.36
N GLU A 33 -9.69 -3.19 -10.97
CA GLU A 33 -10.13 -2.90 -9.61
C GLU A 33 -9.42 -3.79 -8.58
N ILE A 34 -9.24 -5.06 -8.93
CA ILE A 34 -8.60 -6.01 -8.02
C ILE A 34 -7.11 -5.72 -7.92
N ILE A 35 -6.47 -5.34 -9.03
CA ILE A 35 -5.05 -4.97 -9.01
C ILE A 35 -4.85 -3.75 -8.11
N CYS A 36 -5.67 -2.71 -8.28
CA CYS A 36 -5.58 -1.52 -7.45
C CYS A 36 -5.87 -1.82 -5.98
N TYR A 37 -6.80 -2.71 -5.71
CA TYR A 37 -7.08 -3.16 -4.34
C TYR A 37 -5.84 -3.76 -3.69
N HIS A 38 -5.15 -4.66 -4.40
CA HIS A 38 -3.94 -5.28 -3.86
C HIS A 38 -2.81 -4.26 -3.68
N CYS A 39 -2.71 -3.27 -4.57
CA CYS A 39 -1.74 -2.19 -4.40
C CYS A 39 -1.99 -1.41 -3.11
N GLN A 40 -3.25 -1.06 -2.86
CA GLN A 40 -3.63 -0.34 -1.67
C GLN A 40 -3.40 -1.18 -0.42
N GLN A 41 -3.77 -2.46 -0.45
CA GLN A 41 -3.53 -3.37 0.66
C GLN A 41 -2.05 -3.55 0.95
N SER A 42 -1.24 -3.66 -0.10
CA SER A 42 0.22 -3.77 0.05
C SER A 42 0.78 -2.54 0.77
N ALA A 43 0.42 -1.35 0.29
CA ALA A 43 0.89 -0.11 0.90
C ALA A 43 0.48 -0.01 2.37
N GLU A 44 -0.75 -0.35 2.68
CA GLU A 44 -1.26 -0.33 4.05
C GLU A 44 -0.43 -1.24 4.95
N LYS A 45 -0.15 -2.45 4.49
CA LYS A 45 0.62 -3.42 5.28
C LYS A 45 2.07 -3.02 5.45
N PHE A 46 2.68 -2.40 4.43
CA PHE A 46 4.03 -1.86 4.60
C PHE A 46 4.06 -0.79 5.69
N LEU A 47 3.10 0.12 5.68
CA LEU A 47 3.04 1.16 6.71
C LEU A 47 2.80 0.56 8.10
N LYS A 48 1.94 -0.45 8.18
CA LYS A 48 1.67 -1.12 9.46
C LYS A 48 2.89 -1.86 10.00
N ALA A 49 3.77 -2.34 9.13
CA ALA A 49 5.03 -2.93 9.58
C ALA A 49 5.87 -1.91 10.37
N LEU A 50 5.86 -0.64 9.94
CA LEU A 50 6.56 0.41 10.68
C LEU A 50 5.90 0.72 12.02
N TYR A 51 4.57 0.61 12.10
CA TYR A 51 3.87 0.73 13.38
C TYR A 51 4.38 -0.31 14.37
N VAL A 52 4.46 -1.56 13.92
CA VAL A 52 4.93 -2.66 14.75
C VAL A 52 6.39 -2.43 15.16
N GLN A 53 7.23 -1.98 14.23
CA GLN A 53 8.63 -1.70 14.53
C GLN A 53 8.78 -0.66 15.64
N ASN A 54 7.87 0.32 15.70
CA ASN A 54 7.86 1.34 16.73
C ASN A 54 7.09 0.92 17.98
N GLN A 55 6.70 -0.33 18.08
CA GLN A 55 5.94 -0.84 19.22
C GLN A 55 4.61 -0.12 19.40
N LYS A 56 4.07 0.43 18.32
CA LYS A 56 2.75 1.06 18.33
C LYS A 56 1.69 0.01 18.07
N GLU A 57 0.53 0.20 18.65
CA GLU A 57 -0.60 -0.66 18.37
C GLU A 57 -1.06 -0.48 16.94
N VAL A 58 -1.21 -1.60 16.21
CA VAL A 58 -1.68 -1.57 14.84
C VAL A 58 -3.16 -1.21 14.85
N SER A 59 -3.49 -0.09 14.21
CA SER A 59 -4.86 0.39 14.19
C SER A 59 -5.65 -0.29 13.08
N LYS A 60 -6.98 -0.18 13.16
CA LYS A 60 -7.87 -0.67 12.10
C LYS A 60 -8.09 0.38 11.01
N ILE A 61 -7.31 1.45 11.03
CA ILE A 61 -7.39 2.51 10.03
C ILE A 61 -6.85 1.98 8.70
N HIS A 62 -7.58 2.26 7.65
CA HIS A 62 -7.20 1.86 6.28
C HIS A 62 -6.79 3.04 5.41
N ASP A 63 -6.94 4.26 5.89
CA ASP A 63 -6.53 5.45 5.16
C ASP A 63 -5.02 5.61 5.21
N LEU A 64 -4.38 5.47 4.04
CA LEU A 64 -2.92 5.49 3.96
C LEU A 64 -2.33 6.82 4.39
N VAL A 65 -3.02 7.94 4.13
CA VAL A 65 -2.53 9.25 4.51
C VAL A 65 -2.51 9.40 6.03
N VAL A 66 -3.57 8.93 6.69
CA VAL A 66 -3.64 8.97 8.16
C VAL A 66 -2.51 8.14 8.76
N LEU A 67 -2.30 6.93 8.23
CA LEU A 67 -1.23 6.05 8.69
C LEU A 67 0.15 6.69 8.49
N ALA A 68 0.38 7.25 7.30
CA ALA A 68 1.67 7.85 6.98
C ALA A 68 1.95 9.09 7.82
N LYS A 69 0.95 9.94 8.01
CA LYS A 69 1.12 11.14 8.86
C LYS A 69 1.48 10.79 10.29
N SER A 70 0.82 9.76 10.82
CA SER A 70 1.14 9.28 12.17
C SER A 70 2.58 8.79 12.27
N LEU A 71 3.08 8.15 11.22
CA LEU A 71 4.44 7.62 11.20
C LEU A 71 5.49 8.72 10.96
N SER A 72 5.12 9.84 10.35
CA SER A 72 6.06 10.89 10.00
C SER A 72 6.73 11.53 11.23
N ASP A 73 6.11 11.42 12.40
CA ASP A 73 6.71 11.89 13.64
C ASP A 73 7.94 11.08 14.04
N HIS A 74 8.02 9.83 13.61
CA HIS A 74 9.14 8.93 13.90
C HIS A 74 10.09 8.76 12.73
N TYR A 75 9.57 8.95 11.51
CA TYR A 75 10.32 8.75 10.27
C TYR A 75 10.03 9.93 9.36
N SER A 76 10.88 10.95 9.44
CA SER A 76 10.64 12.19 8.67
C SER A 76 10.52 11.93 7.16
N SER A 77 11.24 10.93 6.65
CA SER A 77 11.21 10.62 5.22
C SER A 77 9.89 10.04 4.73
N ILE A 78 8.99 9.66 5.65
CA ILE A 78 7.66 9.21 5.28
C ILE A 78 6.88 10.35 4.59
N SER A 79 7.21 11.60 4.90
CA SER A 79 6.56 12.73 4.22
C SER A 79 6.76 12.71 2.71
N ASP A 80 7.81 12.04 2.23
CA ASP A 80 8.10 11.94 0.80
C ASP A 80 7.09 11.09 0.03
N ILE A 81 6.31 10.26 0.72
CA ILE A 81 5.33 9.38 0.08
C ILE A 81 3.88 9.74 0.41
N LEU A 82 3.64 10.89 1.04
CA LEU A 82 2.26 11.29 1.38
C LEU A 82 1.38 11.44 0.14
N ARG A 83 1.94 11.98 -0.95
CA ARG A 83 1.20 12.15 -2.20
C ARG A 83 0.76 10.79 -2.75
N GLU A 84 1.67 9.84 -2.78
CA GLU A 84 1.38 8.49 -3.27
C GLU A 84 0.31 7.81 -2.42
N CYS A 85 0.39 7.99 -1.11
CA CYS A 85 -0.62 7.47 -0.21
C CYS A 85 -1.99 8.07 -0.49
N ALA A 86 -2.05 9.39 -0.73
CA ALA A 86 -3.30 10.08 -1.02
C ALA A 86 -3.94 9.57 -2.32
N ILE A 87 -3.12 9.26 -3.31
CA ILE A 87 -3.63 8.78 -4.60
C ILE A 87 -4.09 7.32 -4.51
N LEU A 88 -3.35 6.48 -3.78
CA LEU A 88 -3.72 5.07 -3.63
C LEU A 88 -5.00 4.85 -2.82
N THR A 89 -5.25 5.67 -1.81
CA THR A 89 -6.44 5.51 -0.97
C THR A 89 -7.73 5.52 -1.79
N PRO A 90 -7.96 6.47 -2.72
CA PRO A 90 -9.16 6.45 -3.55
C PRO A 90 -9.30 5.23 -4.45
N THR A 91 -8.19 4.61 -4.91
CA THR A 91 -8.30 3.44 -5.78
C THR A 91 -8.92 2.26 -5.05
N GLY A 92 -8.62 2.10 -3.76
CA GLY A 92 -9.27 1.06 -2.95
C GLY A 92 -10.76 1.34 -2.75
N VAL A 93 -11.12 2.61 -2.60
CA VAL A 93 -12.52 3.01 -2.42
C VAL A 93 -13.34 2.79 -3.69
N ARG A 94 -12.73 3.01 -4.86
CA ARG A 94 -13.43 2.86 -6.15
C ARG A 94 -14.01 1.48 -6.38
N ILE A 95 -13.48 0.47 -5.75
CA ILE A 95 -14.04 -0.89 -5.86
C ILE A 95 -15.50 -0.91 -5.41
N ARG A 96 -15.86 -0.05 -4.46
CA ARG A 96 -17.20 0.00 -3.89
C ARG A 96 -18.19 0.80 -4.75
N TYR A 97 -17.68 1.57 -5.72
CA TYR A 97 -18.49 2.47 -6.53
C TYR A 97 -18.13 2.31 -8.01
N PRO A 98 -18.39 1.12 -8.57
CA PRO A 98 -17.95 0.81 -9.94
C PRO A 98 -18.63 1.65 -11.02
N GLN A 99 -19.77 2.27 -10.73
CA GLN A 99 -20.47 3.10 -11.69
C GLN A 99 -19.88 4.51 -11.80
N GLU A 100 -18.98 4.89 -10.89
CA GLU A 100 -18.23 6.11 -11.03
C GLU A 100 -17.16 5.93 -12.09
N MET A 101 -16.35 6.94 -12.35
CA MET A 101 -15.38 6.87 -13.44
C MET A 101 -14.63 5.54 -13.47
N PRO A 102 -14.73 4.80 -14.58
CA PRO A 102 -14.06 3.50 -14.65
C PRO A 102 -12.54 3.69 -14.63
N LEU A 103 -11.87 2.72 -14.03
CA LEU A 103 -10.41 2.70 -14.03
C LEU A 103 -9.89 2.39 -15.43
N GLU A 104 -8.82 3.05 -15.82
CA GLU A 104 -8.12 2.78 -17.06
C GLU A 104 -6.76 2.16 -16.77
N GLU A 105 -6.12 1.62 -17.79
CA GLU A 105 -4.83 0.96 -17.60
C GLU A 105 -3.78 1.91 -17.02
N GLU A 106 -3.82 3.20 -17.40
CA GLU A 106 -2.90 4.19 -16.84
C GLU A 106 -3.06 4.35 -15.33
N ASP A 107 -4.29 4.29 -14.84
CA ASP A 107 -4.55 4.36 -13.40
C ASP A 107 -3.93 3.18 -12.67
N VAL A 108 -4.00 2.00 -13.28
CA VAL A 108 -3.46 0.78 -12.70
C VAL A 108 -1.93 0.82 -12.68
N LYS A 109 -1.33 1.30 -13.76
CA LYS A 109 0.13 1.45 -13.82
C LYS A 109 0.63 2.41 -12.75
N LEU A 110 -0.09 3.51 -12.53
CA LEU A 110 0.27 4.45 -11.47
C LEU A 110 0.13 3.80 -10.10
N ALA A 111 -0.94 3.04 -9.87
CA ALA A 111 -1.13 2.35 -8.59
C ALA A 111 0.02 1.39 -8.30
N LEU A 112 0.44 0.61 -9.29
CA LEU A 112 1.57 -0.30 -9.14
C LEU A 112 2.87 0.46 -8.83
N SER A 113 3.11 1.55 -9.55
CA SER A 113 4.30 2.38 -9.35
C SER A 113 4.32 2.99 -7.95
N TYR A 114 3.19 3.51 -7.49
CA TYR A 114 3.11 4.14 -6.17
C TYR A 114 3.23 3.13 -5.04
N ALA A 115 2.63 1.95 -5.19
CA ALA A 115 2.80 0.88 -4.21
C ALA A 115 4.27 0.48 -4.09
N GLU A 116 4.97 0.37 -5.21
CA GLU A 116 6.40 0.06 -5.23
C GLU A 116 7.21 1.16 -4.55
N LYS A 117 6.86 2.42 -4.78
CA LYS A 117 7.55 3.54 -4.15
C LYS A 117 7.36 3.53 -2.62
N ILE A 118 6.15 3.23 -2.18
CA ILE A 118 5.86 3.11 -0.74
C ILE A 118 6.66 1.96 -0.15
N LYS A 119 6.67 0.80 -0.82
CA LYS A 119 7.49 -0.34 -0.40
C LYS A 119 8.95 0.07 -0.21
N ASN A 120 9.52 0.73 -1.22
CA ASN A 120 10.94 1.08 -1.19
C ASN A 120 11.25 2.02 -0.03
N ARG A 121 10.36 2.99 0.22
CA ARG A 121 10.55 3.91 1.34
C ARG A 121 10.49 3.18 2.67
N VAL A 122 9.51 2.31 2.84
CA VAL A 122 9.36 1.54 4.08
C VAL A 122 10.56 0.62 4.29
N MET A 123 11.00 -0.09 3.24
CA MET A 123 12.13 -1.01 3.36
C MET A 123 13.42 -0.31 3.74
N CYS A 124 13.61 0.95 3.35
CA CYS A 124 14.76 1.73 3.78
C CYS A 124 14.71 2.04 5.29
N LEU A 125 13.54 2.01 5.89
CA LEU A 125 13.35 2.34 7.31
C LEU A 125 13.28 1.11 8.21
N ILE A 126 13.11 -0.06 7.65
CA ILE A 126 13.10 -1.32 8.41
C ILE A 126 14.51 -1.63 8.92
N LYS A 127 14.59 -1.95 10.19
CA LYS A 127 15.87 -2.27 10.84
C LYS A 127 16.20 -3.74 10.82
#